data_8d9cbdc74a208682245bea26ce14b78b
#
_entry.id   8d9cbdc74a208682245bea26ce14b78b
#
_cell.length_a   1.000
_cell.length_b   1.000
_cell.length_c   1.000
_cell.angle_alpha   90.00
_cell.angle_beta   90.00
_cell.angle_gamma   90.00
#
_symmetry.space_group_name_H-M   'P 1'
#
loop_
_entity.id
_entity.type
_entity.pdbx_description
1 polymer ?
#
loop_
_entity_poly.entity_id
_entity_poly.type
_entity_poly.pdbx_seq_one_letter_code
_entity_poly.pdbx_strand_id
1 'polypeptide(L)'
;MRKPALVLDFDSTLCDSSTRENKHTHNDVLDLTAYHADTAQHDKALPLLQYILSNRAKVTNRYNVLILTNRNFFAVCHSPIKTLVQNRFICYHRGIYAPLYGDNFKAILLHKMTRTQKAIVIDDEQKYLQIARDNNSRAICARDLWHYNKEEFTALLLG
;
A
#
# COMPACT_ATOMS: atom_id res chain seq x y z
N MET A 1 15.23 -16.47 12.43
CA MET A 1 15.19 -14.99 12.21
C MET A 1 13.79 -14.56 11.81
N ARG A 2 13.33 -13.42 12.33
CA ARG A 2 12.02 -12.86 11.95
C ARG A 2 12.08 -12.35 10.50
N LYS A 3 11.08 -12.68 9.68
CA LYS A 3 11.02 -12.17 8.29
C LYS A 3 10.92 -10.64 8.32
N PRO A 4 11.63 -9.92 7.42
CA PRO A 4 11.42 -8.49 7.26
C PRO A 4 9.99 -8.18 6.80
N ALA A 5 9.52 -6.97 7.09
CA ALA A 5 8.23 -6.51 6.60
C ALA A 5 8.36 -5.94 5.17
N LEU A 6 7.38 -6.22 4.33
CA LEU A 6 7.12 -5.49 3.10
C LEU A 6 5.83 -4.69 3.31
N VAL A 7 5.98 -3.39 3.57
CA VAL A 7 4.87 -2.49 3.85
C VAL A 7 4.49 -1.75 2.58
N LEU A 8 3.26 -1.93 2.14
CA LEU A 8 2.76 -1.43 0.88
C LEU A 8 1.59 -0.48 1.12
N ASP A 9 1.64 0.70 0.54
CA ASP A 9 0.46 1.53 0.37
C ASP A 9 -0.50 0.91 -0.66
N PHE A 10 -1.73 1.42 -0.75
CA PHE A 10 -2.73 0.92 -1.69
C PHE A 10 -2.90 1.83 -2.91
N ASP A 11 -3.36 3.07 -2.70
CA ASP A 11 -3.66 4.00 -3.78
C ASP A 11 -2.37 4.48 -4.46
N SER A 12 -2.32 4.42 -5.79
CA SER A 12 -1.14 4.76 -6.61
C SER A 12 0.10 3.89 -6.36
N THR A 13 -0.03 2.83 -5.57
CA THR A 13 1.03 1.86 -5.26
C THR A 13 0.66 0.46 -5.76
N LEU A 14 -0.46 -0.07 -5.33
CA LEU A 14 -1.01 -1.37 -5.74
C LEU A 14 -2.11 -1.23 -6.80
N CYS A 15 -2.82 -0.11 -6.82
CA CYS A 15 -3.83 0.17 -7.81
C CYS A 15 -3.70 1.58 -8.39
N ASP A 16 -4.11 1.72 -9.64
CA ASP A 16 -4.32 3.01 -10.28
C ASP A 16 -5.68 3.57 -9.85
N SER A 17 -5.64 4.61 -9.02
CA SER A 17 -6.79 5.30 -8.46
C SER A 17 -7.16 6.59 -9.20
N SER A 18 -6.53 6.87 -10.35
CA SER A 18 -6.70 8.15 -11.07
C SER A 18 -8.16 8.45 -11.44
N THR A 19 -8.93 7.45 -11.87
CA THR A 19 -10.35 7.62 -12.19
C THR A 19 -11.15 8.07 -10.96
N ARG A 20 -10.90 7.48 -9.80
CA ARG A 20 -11.56 7.81 -8.55
C ARG A 20 -11.11 9.17 -8.01
N GLU A 21 -9.82 9.49 -8.14
CA GLU A 21 -9.29 10.81 -7.80
C GLU A 21 -9.97 11.90 -8.63
N ASN A 22 -10.07 11.73 -9.94
CA ASN A 22 -10.75 12.66 -10.83
C ASN A 22 -12.24 12.83 -10.48
N LYS A 23 -12.92 11.74 -10.12
CA LYS A 23 -14.35 11.76 -9.71
C LYS A 23 -14.60 12.63 -8.48
N HIS A 24 -13.66 12.66 -7.54
CA HIS A 24 -13.80 13.36 -6.26
C HIS A 24 -13.02 14.67 -6.19
N THR A 25 -12.44 15.12 -7.30
CA THR A 25 -11.78 16.43 -7.40
C THR A 25 -12.73 17.47 -7.97
N HIS A 26 -12.96 18.55 -7.23
CA HIS A 26 -13.81 19.66 -7.62
C HIS A 26 -13.04 20.98 -7.47
N ASN A 27 -13.01 21.80 -8.54
CA ASN A 27 -12.24 23.05 -8.55
C ASN A 27 -10.78 22.86 -8.09
N ASP A 28 -10.12 21.82 -8.61
CA ASP A 28 -8.74 21.44 -8.27
C ASP A 28 -8.51 21.03 -6.80
N VAL A 29 -9.59 20.79 -6.04
CA VAL A 29 -9.53 20.33 -4.65
C VAL A 29 -10.08 18.91 -4.55
N LEU A 30 -9.28 18.00 -4.02
CA LEU A 30 -9.68 16.61 -3.78
C LEU A 30 -10.48 16.51 -2.46
N ASP A 31 -11.72 16.02 -2.55
CA ASP A 31 -12.48 15.60 -1.38
C ASP A 31 -11.94 14.27 -0.85
N LEU A 32 -11.02 14.35 0.09
CA LEU A 32 -10.36 13.18 0.67
C LEU A 32 -11.34 12.22 1.36
N THR A 33 -12.39 12.74 1.99
CA THR A 33 -13.39 11.90 2.67
C THR A 33 -14.15 11.05 1.68
N ALA A 34 -14.69 11.65 0.61
CA ALA A 34 -15.38 10.94 -0.45
C ALA A 34 -14.44 9.98 -1.20
N TYR A 35 -13.23 10.42 -1.50
CA TYR A 35 -12.19 9.61 -2.15
C TYR A 35 -11.85 8.33 -1.36
N HIS A 36 -11.65 8.45 -0.05
CA HIS A 36 -11.34 7.29 0.79
C HIS A 36 -12.54 6.38 1.08
N ALA A 37 -13.76 6.91 1.00
CA ALA A 37 -14.99 6.14 1.15
C ALA A 37 -15.43 5.41 -0.13
N ASP A 38 -14.92 5.81 -1.29
CA ASP A 38 -15.29 5.21 -2.58
C ASP A 38 -14.88 3.74 -2.65
N THR A 39 -15.72 2.92 -3.30
CA THR A 39 -15.55 1.46 -3.40
C THR A 39 -14.40 1.01 -4.30
N ALA A 40 -13.74 1.91 -4.99
CA ALA A 40 -12.64 1.60 -5.94
C ALA A 40 -13.07 0.69 -7.11
N GLN A 41 -14.32 0.73 -7.52
CA GLN A 41 -14.88 -0.14 -8.57
C GLN A 41 -14.10 -0.06 -9.89
N HIS A 42 -13.57 1.11 -10.23
CA HIS A 42 -12.85 1.36 -11.47
C HIS A 42 -11.33 1.39 -11.32
N ASP A 43 -10.82 1.14 -10.13
CA ASP A 43 -9.38 1.05 -9.91
C ASP A 43 -8.81 -0.19 -10.61
N LYS A 44 -7.61 -0.04 -11.19
CA LYS A 44 -6.91 -1.12 -11.89
C LYS A 44 -5.66 -1.54 -11.11
N ALA A 45 -5.34 -2.82 -11.13
CA ALA A 45 -4.12 -3.32 -10.52
C ALA A 45 -2.88 -2.77 -11.24
N LEU A 46 -1.97 -2.18 -10.48
CA LEU A 46 -0.65 -1.75 -10.96
C LEU A 46 0.32 -2.95 -11.06
N PRO A 47 1.43 -2.82 -11.80
CA PRO A 47 2.38 -3.92 -12.01
C PRO A 47 2.91 -4.56 -10.73
N LEU A 48 3.13 -3.77 -9.67
CA LEU A 48 3.58 -4.30 -8.37
C LEU A 48 2.58 -5.31 -7.78
N LEU A 49 1.27 -4.98 -7.79
CA LEU A 49 0.25 -5.91 -7.30
C LEU A 49 0.20 -7.17 -8.16
N GLN A 50 0.24 -7.04 -9.48
CA GLN A 50 0.24 -8.17 -10.39
C GLN A 50 1.45 -9.09 -10.14
N TYR A 51 2.64 -8.51 -9.94
CA TYR A 51 3.85 -9.26 -9.63
C TYR A 51 3.73 -10.02 -8.30
N ILE A 52 3.29 -9.34 -7.23
CA ILE A 52 3.14 -9.95 -5.90
C ILE A 52 2.17 -11.13 -5.95
N LEU A 53 1.02 -10.99 -6.62
CA LEU A 53 0.03 -12.06 -6.75
C LEU A 53 0.57 -13.25 -7.54
N SER A 54 1.25 -13.01 -8.66
CA SER A 54 1.84 -14.06 -9.50
C SER A 54 3.02 -14.79 -8.83
N ASN A 55 3.69 -14.14 -7.88
CA ASN A 55 4.84 -14.68 -7.14
C ASN A 55 4.57 -14.81 -5.64
N ARG A 56 3.30 -14.92 -5.25
CA ARG A 56 2.84 -14.84 -3.86
C ARG A 56 3.63 -15.73 -2.91
N ALA A 57 3.82 -16.99 -3.23
CA ALA A 57 4.56 -17.92 -2.38
C ALA A 57 6.00 -17.47 -2.14
N LYS A 58 6.71 -17.02 -3.17
CA LYS A 58 8.09 -16.53 -3.05
C LYS A 58 8.18 -15.27 -2.21
N VAL A 59 7.26 -14.33 -2.44
CA VAL A 59 7.23 -13.04 -1.71
C VAL A 59 6.87 -13.26 -0.24
N THR A 60 5.84 -14.06 0.06
CA THR A 60 5.42 -14.33 1.45
C THR A 60 6.39 -15.27 2.20
N ASN A 61 7.18 -16.07 1.50
CA ASN A 61 8.27 -16.80 2.13
C ASN A 61 9.40 -15.88 2.59
N ARG A 62 9.63 -14.78 1.87
CA ARG A 62 10.70 -13.81 2.19
C ARG A 62 10.25 -12.71 3.14
N TYR A 63 9.01 -12.24 3.02
CA TYR A 63 8.49 -11.09 3.74
C TYR A 63 7.19 -11.38 4.48
N ASN A 64 6.96 -10.63 5.56
CA ASN A 64 5.62 -10.38 6.07
C ASN A 64 5.03 -9.22 5.25
N VAL A 65 4.08 -9.52 4.37
CA VAL A 65 3.46 -8.53 3.48
C VAL A 65 2.31 -7.85 4.22
N LEU A 66 2.40 -6.53 4.37
CA LEU A 66 1.44 -5.71 5.10
C LEU A 66 0.95 -4.59 4.18
N ILE A 67 -0.36 -4.42 4.07
CA ILE A 67 -0.96 -3.29 3.38
C ILE A 67 -1.29 -2.22 4.43
N LEU A 68 -0.83 -1.00 4.22
CA LEU A 68 -1.07 0.12 5.12
C LEU A 68 -1.62 1.31 4.33
N THR A 69 -2.89 1.62 4.51
CA THR A 69 -3.61 2.56 3.65
C THR A 69 -4.53 3.51 4.42
N ASN A 70 -4.64 4.74 3.95
CA ASN A 70 -5.66 5.69 4.40
C ASN A 70 -7.08 5.35 3.92
N ARG A 71 -7.20 4.35 3.05
CA ARG A 71 -8.48 3.93 2.52
C ARG A 71 -9.29 3.16 3.56
N ASN A 72 -10.62 3.31 3.48
CA ASN A 72 -11.56 2.51 4.25
C ASN A 72 -11.95 1.25 3.45
N PHE A 73 -11.68 0.06 4.01
CA PHE A 73 -11.98 -1.23 3.36
C PHE A 73 -13.30 -1.88 3.82
N PHE A 74 -14.18 -1.16 4.49
CA PHE A 74 -15.48 -1.75 4.88
C PHE A 74 -16.35 -2.15 3.69
N ALA A 75 -16.21 -1.52 2.54
CA ALA A 75 -16.92 -1.87 1.31
C ALA A 75 -16.04 -2.77 0.42
N VAL A 76 -15.82 -4.00 0.80
CA VAL A 76 -14.83 -4.91 0.18
C VAL A 76 -15.35 -5.66 -1.05
N CYS A 77 -16.29 -5.11 -1.79
CA CYS A 77 -16.94 -5.83 -2.89
C CYS A 77 -16.19 -5.76 -4.23
N HIS A 78 -15.13 -4.97 -4.36
CA HIS A 78 -14.55 -4.63 -5.66
C HIS A 78 -13.05 -4.95 -5.77
N SER A 79 -12.62 -5.28 -7.00
CA SER A 79 -11.20 -5.38 -7.36
C SER A 79 -10.56 -3.98 -7.35
N PRO A 80 -9.28 -3.82 -6.94
CA PRO A 80 -8.37 -4.87 -6.47
C PRO A 80 -8.48 -5.20 -4.96
N ILE A 81 -9.33 -4.52 -4.20
CA ILE A 81 -9.50 -4.77 -2.76
C ILE A 81 -9.94 -6.22 -2.50
N LYS A 82 -10.91 -6.71 -3.27
CA LYS A 82 -11.37 -8.09 -3.20
C LYS A 82 -10.20 -9.09 -3.39
N THR A 83 -9.32 -8.79 -4.33
CA THR A 83 -8.15 -9.63 -4.61
C THR A 83 -7.20 -9.70 -3.42
N LEU A 84 -6.94 -8.59 -2.73
CA LEU A 84 -6.11 -8.57 -1.53
C LEU A 84 -6.71 -9.41 -0.40
N VAL A 85 -8.02 -9.27 -0.18
CA VAL A 85 -8.73 -10.03 0.86
C VAL A 85 -8.77 -11.52 0.53
N GLN A 86 -9.06 -11.91 -0.70
CA GLN A 86 -9.05 -13.30 -1.15
C GLN A 86 -7.67 -13.94 -0.99
N ASN A 87 -6.60 -13.19 -1.15
CA ASN A 87 -5.23 -13.65 -0.92
C ASN A 87 -4.79 -13.55 0.54
N ARG A 88 -5.67 -13.13 1.45
CA ARG A 88 -5.43 -13.05 2.90
C ARG A 88 -4.23 -12.19 3.27
N PHE A 89 -4.00 -11.07 2.56
CA PHE A 89 -3.03 -10.07 3.00
C PHE A 89 -3.58 -9.30 4.20
N ILE A 90 -2.70 -9.01 5.16
CA ILE A 90 -3.06 -8.20 6.33
C ILE A 90 -3.17 -6.74 5.89
N CYS A 91 -4.35 -6.15 6.08
CA CYS A 91 -4.64 -4.77 5.71
C CYS A 91 -4.88 -3.92 6.96
N TYR A 92 -4.05 -2.90 7.12
CA TYR A 92 -4.21 -1.86 8.15
C TYR A 92 -4.86 -0.65 7.46
N HIS A 93 -6.14 -0.44 7.70
CA HIS A 93 -6.93 0.57 7.00
C HIS A 93 -7.64 1.55 7.93
N ARG A 94 -8.06 2.68 7.37
CA ARG A 94 -8.69 3.79 8.10
C ARG A 94 -9.87 3.35 8.97
N GLY A 95 -10.72 2.49 8.49
CA GLY A 95 -11.95 2.10 9.19
C GLY A 95 -11.72 1.47 10.55
N ILE A 96 -10.60 0.77 10.76
CA ILE A 96 -10.23 0.17 12.03
C ILE A 96 -9.30 1.07 12.84
N TYR A 97 -8.31 1.68 12.20
CA TYR A 97 -7.20 2.31 12.91
C TYR A 97 -7.36 3.80 13.14
N ALA A 98 -8.10 4.54 12.31
CA ALA A 98 -8.36 5.96 12.57
C ALA A 98 -9.18 6.20 13.87
N PRO A 99 -10.18 5.37 14.22
CA PRO A 99 -10.85 5.50 15.51
C PRO A 99 -9.93 5.30 16.72
N LEU A 100 -8.84 4.54 16.57
CA LEU A 100 -7.89 4.23 17.66
C LEU A 100 -6.77 5.27 17.76
N TYR A 101 -6.29 5.79 16.64
CA TYR A 101 -5.07 6.61 16.57
C TYR A 101 -5.29 7.98 15.91
N GLY A 102 -6.51 8.30 15.47
CA GLY A 102 -6.80 9.54 14.74
C GLY A 102 -6.39 9.50 13.27
N ASP A 103 -6.48 10.65 12.60
CA ASP A 103 -6.19 10.77 11.16
C ASP A 103 -4.73 10.48 10.80
N ASN A 104 -3.81 10.58 11.76
CA ASN A 104 -2.39 10.26 11.57
C ASN A 104 -2.06 8.78 11.81
N PHE A 105 -3.05 7.88 11.89
CA PHE A 105 -2.86 6.47 12.21
C PHE A 105 -1.82 5.79 11.30
N LYS A 106 -1.80 6.11 10.01
CA LYS A 106 -0.86 5.54 9.05
C LYS A 106 0.58 5.87 9.41
N ALA A 107 0.87 7.13 9.73
CA ALA A 107 2.19 7.56 10.17
C ALA A 107 2.61 6.89 11.49
N ILE A 108 1.69 6.79 12.44
CA ILE A 108 1.93 6.15 13.75
C ILE A 108 2.25 4.66 13.58
N LEU A 109 1.45 3.93 12.82
CA LEU A 109 1.68 2.51 12.58
C LEU A 109 2.96 2.26 11.79
N LEU A 110 3.24 3.06 10.77
CA LEU A 110 4.46 2.93 9.97
C LEU A 110 5.70 3.16 10.82
N HIS A 111 5.67 4.18 11.69
CA HIS A 111 6.75 4.44 12.64
C HIS A 111 6.99 3.24 13.58
N LYS A 112 5.93 2.67 14.14
CA LYS A 112 6.02 1.46 14.98
C LYS A 112 6.60 0.28 14.20
N MET A 113 6.10 0.00 13.01
CA MET A 113 6.55 -1.13 12.18
C MET A 113 8.04 -1.01 11.83
N THR A 114 8.48 0.17 11.39
CA THR A 114 9.86 0.39 10.94
C THR A 114 10.88 0.45 12.08
N ARG A 115 10.44 0.77 13.30
CA ARG A 115 11.29 0.71 14.49
C ARG A 115 11.48 -0.69 15.05
N THR A 116 10.51 -1.58 14.88
CA THR A 116 10.50 -2.89 15.54
C THR A 116 11.08 -4.01 14.68
N GLN A 117 11.21 -3.81 13.38
CA GLN A 117 11.73 -4.80 12.43
C GLN A 117 12.31 -4.14 11.18
N LYS A 118 13.21 -4.84 10.50
CA LYS A 118 13.64 -4.42 9.17
C LYS A 118 12.43 -4.39 8.22
N ALA A 119 12.32 -3.31 7.45
CA ALA A 119 11.21 -3.15 6.51
C ALA A 119 11.68 -2.62 5.16
N ILE A 120 10.92 -2.97 4.14
CA ILE A 120 10.88 -2.26 2.86
C ILE A 120 9.52 -1.58 2.81
N VAL A 121 9.49 -0.27 2.61
CA VAL A 121 8.27 0.53 2.51
C VAL A 121 8.14 1.03 1.08
N ILE A 122 7.01 0.75 0.45
CA ILE A 122 6.69 1.21 -0.89
C ILE A 122 5.41 2.06 -0.79
N ASP A 123 5.55 3.34 -1.09
CA ASP A 123 4.49 4.33 -0.99
C ASP A 123 4.71 5.41 -2.05
N ASP A 124 3.68 6.11 -2.48
CA ASP A 124 3.81 7.23 -3.41
C ASP A 124 3.97 8.59 -2.72
N GLU A 125 3.71 8.67 -1.41
CA GLU A 125 3.82 9.90 -0.63
C GLU A 125 5.15 10.01 0.11
N GLN A 126 5.90 11.10 -0.14
CA GLN A 126 7.23 11.33 0.43
C GLN A 126 7.25 11.39 1.96
N LYS A 127 6.19 11.87 2.61
CA LYS A 127 6.09 11.92 4.07
C LYS A 127 6.21 10.53 4.72
N TYR A 128 5.62 9.50 4.11
CA TYR A 128 5.71 8.13 4.61
C TYR A 128 7.06 7.48 4.29
N LEU A 129 7.61 7.75 3.12
CA LEU A 129 8.95 7.31 2.75
C LEU A 129 10.02 7.90 3.69
N GLN A 130 9.82 9.15 4.13
CA GLN A 130 10.72 9.79 5.08
C GLN A 130 10.71 9.11 6.45
N ILE A 131 9.53 8.73 6.96
CA ILE A 131 9.41 7.93 8.21
C ILE A 131 10.22 6.63 8.11
N ALA A 132 10.14 5.95 6.97
CA ALA A 132 10.91 4.72 6.76
C ALA A 132 12.42 4.98 6.80
N ARG A 133 12.90 6.02 6.11
CA ARG A 133 14.33 6.40 6.08
C ARG A 133 14.83 6.77 7.48
N ASP A 134 14.07 7.56 8.23
CA ASP A 134 14.42 8.00 9.59
C ASP A 134 14.56 6.83 10.57
N ASN A 135 13.89 5.70 10.27
CA ASN A 135 13.99 4.47 11.05
C ASN A 135 14.90 3.40 10.38
N ASN A 136 15.80 3.82 9.50
CA ASN A 136 16.74 2.94 8.79
C ASN A 136 16.10 1.79 8.01
N SER A 137 14.87 1.99 7.53
CA SER A 137 14.17 1.09 6.62
C SER A 137 14.38 1.52 5.17
N ARG A 138 14.33 0.55 4.26
CA ARG A 138 14.40 0.85 2.83
C ARG A 138 13.09 1.48 2.37
N ALA A 139 13.17 2.63 1.73
CA ALA A 139 12.04 3.36 1.20
C ALA A 139 12.11 3.43 -0.32
N ILE A 140 11.02 3.07 -0.99
CA ILE A 140 10.92 3.04 -2.46
C ILE A 140 9.69 3.83 -2.88
N CYS A 141 9.87 4.79 -3.77
CA CYS A 141 8.76 5.53 -4.36
C CYS A 141 7.98 4.61 -5.31
N ALA A 142 6.69 4.44 -5.06
CA ALA A 142 5.83 3.56 -5.84
C ALA A 142 5.77 3.97 -7.32
N ARG A 143 5.82 5.26 -7.61
CA ARG A 143 5.78 5.78 -8.99
C ARG A 143 6.96 5.33 -9.83
N ASP A 144 8.12 5.10 -9.24
CA ASP A 144 9.30 4.57 -9.91
C ASP A 144 9.10 3.13 -10.39
N LEU A 145 8.14 2.41 -9.79
CA LEU A 145 7.85 1.01 -10.09
C LEU A 145 6.76 0.80 -11.15
N TRP A 146 6.08 1.86 -11.59
CA TRP A 146 4.93 1.74 -12.51
C TRP A 146 5.30 1.15 -13.88
N HIS A 147 6.56 1.23 -14.26
CA HIS A 147 7.09 0.72 -15.54
C HIS A 147 7.98 -0.51 -15.38
N TYR A 148 8.10 -1.04 -14.16
CA TYR A 148 8.92 -2.23 -13.91
C TYR A 148 8.35 -3.46 -14.61
N ASN A 149 9.24 -4.26 -15.17
CA ASN A 149 8.94 -5.60 -15.67
C ASN A 149 9.17 -6.67 -14.59
N LYS A 150 8.91 -7.92 -14.93
CA LYS A 150 9.02 -9.06 -14.01
C LYS A 150 10.44 -9.25 -13.47
N GLU A 151 11.44 -9.08 -14.32
CA GLU A 151 12.85 -9.25 -13.96
C GLU A 151 13.31 -8.19 -12.98
N GLU A 152 12.90 -6.93 -13.20
CA GLU A 152 13.18 -5.80 -12.31
C GLU A 152 12.53 -5.99 -10.94
N PHE A 153 11.27 -6.42 -10.87
CA PHE A 153 10.62 -6.76 -9.61
C PHE A 153 11.30 -7.95 -8.92
N THR A 154 11.74 -8.96 -9.67
CA THR A 154 12.45 -10.09 -9.10
C THR A 154 13.76 -9.65 -8.47
N ALA A 155 14.54 -8.82 -9.16
CA ALA A 155 15.78 -8.26 -8.62
C ALA A 155 15.51 -7.40 -7.37
N LEU A 156 14.47 -6.58 -7.39
CA LEU A 156 14.11 -5.68 -6.29
C LEU A 156 13.68 -6.42 -5.02
N LEU A 157 12.79 -7.40 -5.16
CA LEU A 157 12.12 -8.07 -4.03
C LEU A 157 12.71 -9.42 -3.67
N LEU A 158 13.26 -10.16 -4.63
CA LEU A 158 13.74 -11.53 -4.43
C LEU A 158 15.24 -11.69 -4.67
N GLY A 159 15.87 -10.65 -5.17
CA GLY A 159 17.32 -10.61 -5.39
C GLY A 159 18.18 -10.58 -4.14
#